data_57031f54a67be77feb53c3938113bee2
#
_entry.id   57031f54a67be77feb53c3938113bee2
#
_cell.length_a   1.000
_cell.length_b   1.000
_cell.length_c   1.000
_cell.angle_alpha   90.00
_cell.angle_beta   90.00
_cell.angle_gamma   90.00
#
_symmetry.space_group_name_H-M   'P 1'
#
loop_
_entity.id
_entity.type
_entity.pdbx_description
1 polymer ?
#
loop_
_entity_poly.entity_id
_entity_poly.type
_entity_poly.pdbx_seq_one_letter_code
_entity_poly.pdbx_strand_id
1 'polypeptide(L)'
;LAAFVTVKTGRPALVILDRKENFAATTTRHAMEMRVSLGADRDGTLRAIKIENMSNTGAYGEEGPPVTMVVANNILPSYNRARAIYYNGRTIYTNMVAGGALRGYGASWQTSWA
;
A
#
# COMPACT_ATOMS: atom_id res chain seq x y z
N LEU A 1 10.54 19.78 -9.03
CA LEU A 1 11.90 20.04 -9.53
C LEU A 1 11.83 20.99 -10.75
N ALA A 2 11.07 20.65 -11.81
CA ALA A 2 10.94 21.51 -13.00
C ALA A 2 10.49 22.94 -12.65
N ALA A 3 9.46 23.09 -11.83
CA ALA A 3 8.98 24.41 -11.40
C ALA A 3 10.08 25.23 -10.70
N PHE A 4 10.87 24.60 -9.84
CA PHE A 4 11.98 25.26 -9.15
C PHE A 4 13.05 25.77 -10.14
N VAL A 5 13.41 24.94 -11.11
CA VAL A 5 14.38 25.32 -12.16
C VAL A 5 13.81 26.47 -13.01
N THR A 6 12.55 26.42 -13.41
CA THR A 6 11.87 27.47 -14.18
C THR A 6 11.89 28.80 -13.43
N VAL A 7 11.55 28.79 -12.14
CA VAL A 7 11.56 30.02 -11.31
C VAL A 7 12.98 30.59 -11.19
N LYS A 8 14.00 29.75 -11.01
CA LYS A 8 15.39 30.18 -10.87
C LYS A 8 16.03 30.69 -12.15
N THR A 9 15.64 30.13 -13.29
CA THR A 9 16.29 30.42 -14.58
C THR A 9 15.48 31.36 -15.48
N GLY A 10 14.19 31.56 -15.20
CA GLY A 10 13.25 32.26 -16.08
C GLY A 10 12.98 31.54 -17.40
N ARG A 11 13.35 30.25 -17.51
CA ARG A 11 13.20 29.44 -18.74
C ARG A 11 12.33 28.21 -18.46
N PRO A 12 11.55 27.72 -19.45
CA PRO A 12 10.84 26.45 -19.31
C PRO A 12 11.81 25.31 -18.98
N ALA A 13 11.40 24.43 -18.07
CA ALA A 13 12.19 23.28 -17.67
C ALA A 13 11.32 22.01 -17.74
N LEU A 14 11.92 20.93 -18.20
CA LEU A 14 11.32 19.60 -18.27
C LEU A 14 12.23 18.62 -17.53
N VAL A 15 11.63 17.79 -16.70
CA VAL A 15 12.31 16.69 -16.01
C VAL A 15 11.61 15.40 -16.41
N ILE A 16 12.32 14.51 -17.06
CA ILE A 16 11.86 13.16 -17.43
C ILE A 16 12.84 12.19 -16.79
N LEU A 17 12.33 11.32 -15.93
CA LEU A 17 13.14 10.25 -15.33
C LEU A 17 13.06 9.00 -16.20
N ASP A 18 14.19 8.38 -16.44
CA ASP A 18 14.22 7.04 -17.03
C ASP A 18 13.75 5.98 -15.99
N ARG A 19 13.68 4.71 -16.39
CA ARG A 19 13.23 3.64 -15.49
C ARG A 19 14.17 3.45 -14.30
N LYS A 20 15.48 3.53 -14.50
CA LYS A 20 16.48 3.38 -13.45
C LYS A 20 16.40 4.52 -12.44
N GLU A 21 16.28 5.73 -12.94
CA GLU A 21 16.10 6.95 -12.13
C GLU A 21 14.80 6.90 -11.33
N ASN A 22 13.71 6.43 -11.94
CA ASN A 22 12.44 6.23 -11.22
C ASN A 22 12.60 5.29 -10.02
N PHE A 23 13.25 4.14 -10.20
CA PHE A 23 13.47 3.21 -9.10
C PHE A 23 14.46 3.72 -8.04
N ALA A 24 15.38 4.59 -8.39
CA ALA A 24 16.40 5.10 -7.48
C ALA A 24 15.98 6.38 -6.75
N ALA A 25 15.14 7.22 -7.37
CA ALA A 25 14.88 8.59 -6.91
C ALA A 25 13.41 8.89 -6.62
N THR A 26 12.49 7.94 -6.88
CA THR A 26 11.06 8.12 -6.57
C THR A 26 10.56 7.02 -5.64
N THR A 27 9.35 7.20 -5.15
CA THR A 27 8.70 6.20 -4.30
C THR A 27 8.26 4.98 -5.10
N THR A 28 8.25 3.82 -4.44
CA THR A 28 7.82 2.55 -5.02
C THR A 28 6.56 2.04 -4.32
N ARG A 29 5.95 0.97 -4.84
CA ARG A 29 4.87 0.28 -4.13
C ARG A 29 5.42 -0.32 -2.83
N HIS A 30 4.65 -0.21 -1.74
CA HIS A 30 4.98 -0.87 -0.48
C HIS A 30 5.07 -2.38 -0.67
N ALA A 31 6.17 -3.00 -0.27
CA ALA A 31 6.23 -4.44 -0.10
C ALA A 31 5.41 -4.82 1.14
N MET A 32 4.60 -5.87 1.02
CA MET A 32 3.74 -6.32 2.12
C MET A 32 3.83 -7.83 2.28
N GLU A 33 3.81 -8.27 3.52
CA GLU A 33 3.60 -9.66 3.89
C GLU A 33 2.22 -9.77 4.55
N MET A 34 1.38 -10.68 4.03
CA MET A 34 0.03 -10.87 4.53
C MET A 34 -0.20 -12.32 4.90
N ARG A 35 -0.83 -12.50 6.05
CA ARG A 35 -1.35 -13.80 6.49
C ARG A 35 -2.86 -13.69 6.63
N VAL A 36 -3.57 -14.51 5.85
CA VAL A 36 -5.02 -14.54 5.83
C VAL A 36 -5.50 -15.89 6.36
N SER A 37 -6.44 -15.87 7.29
CA SER A 37 -7.12 -17.04 7.80
C SER A 37 -8.62 -16.87 7.62
N LEU A 38 -9.27 -17.87 7.04
CA LEU A 38 -10.71 -17.87 6.77
C LEU A 38 -11.37 -18.97 7.58
N GLY A 39 -12.51 -18.64 8.19
CA GLY A 39 -13.42 -19.61 8.79
C GLY A 39 -14.71 -19.67 7.97
N ALA A 40 -15.05 -20.84 7.47
CA ALA A 40 -16.27 -21.05 6.70
C ALA A 40 -17.01 -22.32 7.16
N ASP A 41 -18.32 -22.32 6.97
CA ASP A 41 -19.16 -23.50 7.15
C ASP A 41 -18.91 -24.50 6.00
N ARG A 42 -19.45 -25.72 6.14
CA ARG A 42 -19.29 -26.76 5.11
C ARG A 42 -19.97 -26.43 3.78
N ASP A 43 -20.97 -25.55 3.80
CA ASP A 43 -21.66 -25.04 2.63
C ASP A 43 -20.93 -23.88 1.93
N GLY A 44 -19.76 -23.49 2.43
CA GLY A 44 -18.96 -22.39 1.89
C GLY A 44 -19.33 -21.00 2.47
N THR A 45 -20.28 -20.91 3.39
CA THR A 45 -20.65 -19.64 4.01
C THR A 45 -19.50 -19.11 4.87
N LEU A 46 -18.96 -17.95 4.50
CA LEU A 46 -17.87 -17.31 5.23
C LEU A 46 -18.35 -16.79 6.59
N ARG A 47 -17.69 -17.21 7.66
CA ARG A 47 -18.04 -16.84 9.05
C ARG A 47 -17.06 -15.88 9.68
N ALA A 48 -15.77 -16.06 9.40
CA ALA A 48 -14.74 -15.24 10.00
C ALA A 48 -13.57 -15.00 9.06
N ILE A 49 -12.95 -13.83 9.19
CA ILE A 49 -11.74 -13.44 8.47
C ILE A 49 -10.75 -12.88 9.48
N LYS A 50 -9.52 -13.40 9.47
CA LYS A 50 -8.39 -12.82 10.18
C LYS A 50 -7.32 -12.45 9.18
N ILE A 51 -6.86 -11.19 9.22
CA ILE A 51 -5.81 -10.66 8.36
C ILE A 51 -4.73 -10.02 9.23
N GLU A 52 -3.52 -10.47 9.06
CA GLU A 52 -2.32 -9.89 9.63
C GLU A 52 -1.47 -9.37 8.47
N ASN A 53 -1.20 -8.06 8.44
CA ASN A 53 -0.47 -7.38 7.38
C ASN A 53 0.74 -6.66 7.95
N MET A 54 1.89 -6.88 7.36
CA MET A 54 3.12 -6.14 7.63
C MET A 54 3.55 -5.41 6.37
N SER A 55 3.55 -4.08 6.42
CA SER A 55 3.87 -3.19 5.31
C SER A 55 5.23 -2.54 5.52
N ASN A 56 6.09 -2.62 4.51
CA ASN A 56 7.38 -1.95 4.49
C ASN A 56 7.22 -0.54 3.92
N THR A 57 7.47 0.48 4.75
CA THR A 57 7.41 1.87 4.31
C THR A 57 8.76 2.42 3.78
N GLY A 58 9.82 1.62 3.83
CA GLY A 58 11.17 2.09 3.51
C GLY A 58 11.76 2.96 4.59
N ALA A 59 12.67 3.86 4.22
CA ALA A 59 13.41 4.71 5.17
C ALA A 59 12.58 5.85 5.74
N TYR A 60 11.46 6.20 5.10
CA TYR A 60 10.59 7.32 5.49
C TYR A 60 9.14 6.85 5.63
N GLY A 61 8.42 7.42 6.60
CA GLY A 61 7.07 6.96 6.95
C GLY A 61 5.95 7.41 6.02
N GLU A 62 6.20 8.29 5.09
CA GLU A 62 5.28 9.01 4.21
C GLU A 62 3.87 8.40 4.08
N GLU A 63 3.68 7.48 3.13
CA GLU A 63 2.39 6.87 2.80
C GLU A 63 2.17 5.49 3.47
N GLY A 64 3.12 5.02 4.27
CA GLY A 64 3.05 3.68 4.87
C GLY A 64 1.83 3.46 5.77
N PRO A 65 1.62 4.26 6.84
CA PRO A 65 0.46 4.12 7.71
C PRO A 65 -0.88 4.32 7.00
N PRO A 66 -1.08 5.37 6.17
CA PRO A 66 -2.32 5.54 5.41
C PRO A 66 -2.64 4.36 4.48
N VAL A 67 -1.65 3.85 3.72
CA VAL A 67 -1.85 2.69 2.84
C VAL A 67 -2.27 1.46 3.65
N THR A 68 -1.63 1.20 4.78
CA THR A 68 -1.96 0.08 5.66
C THR A 68 -3.39 0.21 6.21
N MET A 69 -3.84 1.41 6.54
CA MET A 69 -5.21 1.66 7.01
C MET A 69 -6.24 1.48 5.89
N VAL A 70 -5.94 1.91 4.67
CA VAL A 70 -6.85 1.75 3.52
C VAL A 70 -7.06 0.29 3.16
N VAL A 71 -6.07 -0.59 3.36
CA VAL A 71 -6.27 -2.05 3.24
C VAL A 71 -7.43 -2.50 4.13
N ALA A 72 -7.44 -2.11 5.42
CA ALA A 72 -8.53 -2.44 6.35
C ALA A 72 -9.88 -1.87 5.88
N ASN A 73 -9.91 -0.59 5.50
CA ASN A 73 -11.13 0.10 5.08
C ASN A 73 -11.79 -0.53 3.84
N ASN A 74 -10.99 -1.15 2.97
CA ASN A 74 -11.52 -1.84 1.79
C ASN A 74 -12.01 -3.26 2.11
N ILE A 75 -11.45 -3.92 3.12
CA ILE A 75 -11.83 -5.27 3.53
C ILE A 75 -13.20 -5.27 4.20
N LEU A 76 -13.45 -4.33 5.12
CA LEU A 76 -14.68 -4.27 5.89
C LEU A 76 -15.96 -4.28 5.04
N PRO A 77 -16.12 -3.42 4.02
CA PRO A 77 -17.33 -3.44 3.18
C PRO A 77 -17.39 -4.65 2.23
N SER A 78 -16.25 -5.19 1.80
CA SER A 78 -16.20 -6.31 0.84
C SER A 78 -16.65 -7.63 1.47
N TYR A 79 -16.43 -7.81 2.76
CA TYR A 79 -16.73 -9.04 3.49
C TYR A 79 -17.75 -8.81 4.62
N ASN A 80 -18.69 -7.91 4.44
CA ASN A 80 -19.68 -7.50 5.43
C ASN A 80 -20.64 -8.62 5.89
N ARG A 81 -20.66 -9.78 5.19
CA ARG A 81 -21.44 -10.97 5.58
C ARG A 81 -20.71 -11.84 6.60
N ALA A 82 -19.40 -11.69 6.77
CA ALA A 82 -18.67 -12.39 7.81
C ALA A 82 -19.12 -11.89 9.19
N ARG A 83 -19.33 -12.81 10.14
CA ARG A 83 -19.74 -12.46 11.50
C ARG A 83 -18.62 -11.85 12.34
N ALA A 84 -17.37 -12.21 12.03
CA ALA A 84 -16.18 -11.73 12.71
C ALA A 84 -15.11 -11.35 11.68
N ILE A 85 -14.57 -10.14 11.81
CA ILE A 85 -13.43 -9.67 11.02
C ILE A 85 -12.38 -9.15 11.99
N TYR A 86 -11.16 -9.67 11.84
CA TYR A 86 -9.99 -9.18 12.56
C TYR A 86 -8.95 -8.70 11.56
N TYR A 87 -8.47 -7.48 11.74
CA TYR A 87 -7.38 -6.91 10.97
C TYR A 87 -6.31 -6.37 11.91
N ASN A 88 -5.07 -6.75 11.66
CA ASN A 88 -3.89 -6.20 12.34
C ASN A 88 -2.87 -5.78 11.30
N GLY A 89 -2.77 -4.48 11.06
CA GLY A 89 -1.81 -3.88 10.13
C GLY A 89 -0.66 -3.23 10.89
N ARG A 90 0.56 -3.54 10.46
CA ARG A 90 1.80 -2.94 10.99
C ARG A 90 2.57 -2.31 9.85
N THR A 91 3.10 -1.12 10.08
CA THR A 91 4.02 -0.45 9.17
C THR A 91 5.40 -0.45 9.80
N ILE A 92 6.40 -0.90 9.04
CA ILE A 92 7.78 -1.01 9.51
C ILE A 92 8.72 -0.15 8.67
N TYR A 93 9.72 0.43 9.30
CA TYR A 93 10.82 1.12 8.64
C TYR A 93 11.89 0.14 8.20
N THR A 94 12.51 0.41 7.07
CA THR A 94 13.67 -0.33 6.55
C THR A 94 14.62 0.61 5.84
N ASN A 95 15.81 0.14 5.47
CA ASN A 95 16.79 0.89 4.68
C ASN A 95 16.49 0.86 3.17
N MET A 96 15.25 0.59 2.76
CA MET A 96 14.85 0.57 1.36
C MET A 96 14.33 1.94 0.92
N VAL A 97 14.14 2.10 -0.39
CA VAL A 97 13.46 3.25 -0.96
C VAL A 97 12.06 3.39 -0.35
N ALA A 98 11.64 4.63 -0.10
CA ALA A 98 10.36 4.91 0.51
C ALA A 98 9.20 4.34 -0.32
N GLY A 99 8.25 3.72 0.35
CA GLY A 99 6.98 3.35 -0.25
C GLY A 99 6.10 4.60 -0.44
N GLY A 100 5.41 4.69 -1.56
CA GLY A 100 4.54 5.82 -1.88
C GLY A 100 3.21 5.43 -2.48
N ALA A 101 2.40 6.44 -2.77
CA ALA A 101 1.10 6.26 -3.38
C ALA A 101 1.22 5.67 -4.79
N LEU A 102 0.57 4.55 -5.03
CA LEU A 102 0.45 3.93 -6.33
C LEU A 102 -1.01 3.60 -6.61
N ARG A 103 -1.39 3.57 -7.91
CA ARG A 103 -2.76 3.25 -8.32
C ARG A 103 -3.24 1.92 -7.69
N GLY A 104 -4.44 1.94 -7.11
CA GLY A 104 -4.94 0.87 -6.25
C GLY A 104 -4.51 1.03 -4.79
N TYR A 105 -4.30 2.26 -4.33
CA TYR A 105 -3.85 2.68 -3.00
C TYR A 105 -4.48 1.82 -1.89
N GLY A 106 -3.70 0.89 -1.33
CA GLY A 106 -4.17 -0.11 -0.37
C GLY A 106 -5.09 -1.22 -0.94
N ALA A 107 -5.89 -0.93 -1.98
CA ALA A 107 -6.89 -1.85 -2.49
C ALA A 107 -6.32 -3.02 -3.30
N SER A 108 -5.20 -2.84 -4.00
CA SER A 108 -4.60 -3.89 -4.82
C SER A 108 -4.11 -5.10 -4.01
N TRP A 109 -3.81 -4.92 -2.74
CA TRP A 109 -3.40 -6.00 -1.84
C TRP A 109 -4.58 -6.87 -1.41
N GLN A 110 -5.76 -6.27 -1.34
CA GLN A 110 -7.00 -6.99 -1.08
C GLN A 110 -7.33 -7.98 -2.22
N THR A 111 -7.09 -7.60 -3.46
CA THR A 111 -7.39 -8.45 -4.62
C THR A 111 -6.34 -9.53 -4.89
N SER A 112 -5.16 -9.45 -4.27
CA SER A 112 -4.08 -10.43 -4.50
C SER A 112 -4.29 -11.76 -3.79
N TRP A 113 -5.23 -11.86 -2.85
CA TRP A 113 -5.53 -13.08 -2.10
C TRP A 113 -7.01 -13.51 -2.21
N ALA A 114 -7.83 -12.72 -2.89
CA ALA A 114 -9.23 -13.05 -3.17
C ALA A 114 -9.34 -13.96 -4.38
#